data_d82bd8e7b709752dd5cf70c158a91a75
#
_entry.id   d82bd8e7b709752dd5cf70c158a91a75
#
_cell.length_a   1.000
_cell.length_b   1.000
_cell.length_c   1.000
_cell.angle_alpha   90.00
_cell.angle_beta   90.00
_cell.angle_gamma   90.00
#
_symmetry.space_group_name_H-M   'P 1'
#
loop_
_entity.id
_entity.type
_entity.pdbx_description
1 polymer ?
#
loop_
_entity_poly.entity_id
_entity_poly.type
_entity_poly.pdbx_seq_one_letter_code
_entity_poly.pdbx_strand_id
1 'polypeptide(L)'
;LESSHVMLLLDDPQRTVIEPLYARRDQLSPLYDFDLMQQSGHARGWAVTSDTDKSAIAAALNRLKDALGADPLLFAVGDGNHSLATAKKYYEQLKATLPAEEAAVHPARYAMVELVNIHDDALIFEPVHRVLTNVHPADVLADWSAYCAAHGMALSFVPLDADAQELRVVSASGEQTAFIAHPDGALPVATLQRYLDDFLRRHPEAAIDYIHGDEVLRRLSRADGAMGFLLPALNKADFFPAIEQLGILPRKTFSMGHAHDKRFYIECRKIL
;
A
#
# COMPACT_ATOMS: atom_id res chain seq x y z
N LEU A 1 -15.80 -3.23 21.72
CA LEU A 1 -14.70 -2.31 21.42
C LEU A 1 -14.20 -2.52 20.01
N GLU A 2 -13.87 -1.45 19.32
CA GLU A 2 -13.11 -1.43 18.07
C GLU A 2 -11.72 -0.87 18.37
N SER A 3 -10.69 -1.62 18.03
CA SER A 3 -9.28 -1.24 18.18
C SER A 3 -8.51 -1.47 16.89
N SER A 4 -9.26 -1.55 15.78
CA SER A 4 -8.64 -1.74 14.47
C SER A 4 -7.88 -0.49 14.04
N HIS A 5 -6.76 -0.73 13.37
CA HIS A 5 -5.99 0.32 12.74
C HIS A 5 -6.26 0.28 11.22
N VAL A 6 -7.05 1.23 10.75
CA VAL A 6 -7.31 1.44 9.32
C VAL A 6 -6.62 2.73 8.92
N MET A 7 -5.60 2.63 8.08
CA MET A 7 -4.88 3.79 7.57
C MET A 7 -5.47 4.20 6.22
N LEU A 8 -6.01 5.42 6.18
CA LEU A 8 -6.41 6.09 4.94
C LEU A 8 -5.31 7.04 4.50
N LEU A 9 -4.87 6.91 3.27
CA LEU A 9 -3.95 7.83 2.63
C LEU A 9 -4.73 8.94 1.94
N LEU A 10 -4.19 10.17 2.04
CA LEU A 10 -4.70 11.38 1.43
C LEU A 10 -3.59 11.99 0.56
N ASP A 11 -3.94 12.41 -0.66
CA ASP A 11 -3.03 13.16 -1.53
C ASP A 11 -3.22 14.68 -1.30
N ASP A 12 -2.47 15.22 -0.33
CA ASP A 12 -2.47 16.66 0.02
C ASP A 12 -1.06 17.26 -0.09
N PRO A 13 -0.56 17.52 -1.32
CA PRO A 13 0.78 18.07 -1.52
C PRO A 13 0.94 19.48 -0.94
N GLN A 14 -0.15 20.20 -0.73
CA GLN A 14 -0.14 21.54 -0.12
C GLN A 14 -0.20 21.50 1.42
N ARG A 15 -0.32 20.31 2.02
CA ARG A 15 -0.33 20.09 3.47
C ARG A 15 -1.40 20.96 4.19
N THR A 16 -2.64 20.89 3.69
CA THR A 16 -3.74 21.78 4.12
C THR A 16 -4.66 21.18 5.16
N VAL A 17 -4.61 19.86 5.41
CA VAL A 17 -5.54 19.15 6.29
C VAL A 17 -4.93 18.87 7.66
N ILE A 18 -3.84 18.14 7.74
CA ILE A 18 -3.25 17.62 8.99
C ILE A 18 -2.24 18.62 9.56
N GLU A 19 -1.35 19.11 8.74
CA GLU A 19 -0.19 19.88 9.15
C GLU A 19 -0.55 21.23 9.82
N PRO A 20 -1.64 21.96 9.45
CA PRO A 20 -2.06 23.16 10.17
C PRO A 20 -2.47 22.88 11.62
N LEU A 21 -3.03 21.70 11.91
CA LEU A 21 -3.34 21.27 13.27
C LEU A 21 -2.07 20.96 14.05
N TYR A 22 -1.17 20.20 13.43
CA TYR A 22 0.11 19.85 14.03
C TYR A 22 0.97 21.08 14.35
N ALA A 23 0.97 22.10 13.49
CA ALA A 23 1.70 23.35 13.70
C ALA A 23 1.26 24.11 14.96
N ARG A 24 0.01 23.95 15.38
CA ARG A 24 -0.55 24.58 16.59
C ARG A 24 -0.95 23.59 17.68
N ARG A 25 -0.38 22.39 17.68
CA ARG A 25 -0.68 21.29 18.61
C ARG A 25 -0.60 21.70 20.07
N ASP A 26 0.28 22.65 20.42
CA ASP A 26 0.43 23.16 21.79
C ASP A 26 -0.81 23.97 22.28
N GLN A 27 -1.71 24.33 21.38
CA GLN A 27 -3.00 24.97 21.67
C GLN A 27 -4.14 23.94 21.79
N LEU A 28 -3.88 22.67 21.45
CA LEU A 28 -4.87 21.60 21.55
C LEU A 28 -4.76 20.90 22.91
N SER A 29 -5.84 20.25 23.33
CA SER A 29 -5.85 19.48 24.59
C SER A 29 -5.02 18.20 24.44
N PRO A 30 -3.96 18.01 25.23
CA PRO A 30 -3.16 16.79 25.17
C PRO A 30 -3.99 15.59 25.69
N LEU A 31 -3.85 14.45 25.02
CA LEU A 31 -4.47 13.19 25.42
C LEU A 31 -3.46 12.23 26.04
N TYR A 32 -2.32 12.06 25.40
CA TYR A 32 -1.25 11.18 25.85
C TYR A 32 0.11 11.64 25.30
N ASP A 33 1.16 11.27 26.05
CA ASP A 33 2.55 11.51 25.70
C ASP A 33 3.38 10.43 26.43
N PHE A 34 3.84 9.37 25.73
CA PHE A 34 4.54 8.25 26.33
C PHE A 34 5.41 7.47 25.33
N ASP A 35 6.42 6.78 25.87
CA ASP A 35 7.24 5.87 25.08
C ASP A 35 6.52 4.54 24.84
N LEU A 36 6.61 4.05 23.60
CA LEU A 36 6.06 2.75 23.24
C LEU A 36 6.96 1.63 23.75
N MET A 37 6.35 0.49 24.12
CA MET A 37 7.08 -0.69 24.54
C MET A 37 8.02 -1.22 23.44
N GLN A 38 9.00 -2.03 23.82
CA GLN A 38 9.95 -2.66 22.88
C GLN A 38 10.76 -1.64 22.04
N GLN A 39 10.99 -0.45 22.58
CA GLN A 39 11.73 0.62 21.88
C GLN A 39 11.13 1.01 20.52
N SER A 40 9.81 0.86 20.37
CA SER A 40 9.09 1.15 19.11
C SER A 40 8.81 2.65 18.88
N GLY A 41 9.51 3.52 19.61
CA GLY A 41 9.40 4.96 19.46
C GLY A 41 8.50 5.60 20.53
N HIS A 42 7.94 6.76 20.20
CA HIS A 42 7.20 7.61 21.10
C HIS A 42 5.85 8.02 20.49
N ALA A 43 4.79 8.06 21.27
CA ALA A 43 3.47 8.45 20.81
C ALA A 43 2.96 9.67 21.60
N ARG A 44 2.45 10.65 20.85
CA ARG A 44 1.76 11.82 21.37
C ARG A 44 0.42 12.01 20.69
N GLY A 45 -0.59 12.40 21.45
CA GLY A 45 -1.93 12.66 20.93
C GLY A 45 -2.55 13.92 21.52
N TRP A 46 -3.33 14.60 20.70
CA TRP A 46 -4.09 15.80 21.07
C TRP A 46 -5.53 15.69 20.58
N ALA A 47 -6.47 16.17 21.38
CA ALA A 47 -7.88 16.19 21.02
C ALA A 47 -8.21 17.38 20.12
N VAL A 48 -8.87 17.13 19.01
CA VAL A 48 -9.48 18.15 18.15
C VAL A 48 -10.99 18.18 18.46
N THR A 49 -11.39 18.98 19.43
CA THR A 49 -12.78 19.03 19.93
C THR A 49 -13.57 20.23 19.43
N SER A 50 -12.88 21.33 19.08
CA SER A 50 -13.46 22.57 18.62
C SER A 50 -14.23 22.40 17.31
N ASP A 51 -15.45 22.92 17.23
CA ASP A 51 -16.24 22.90 16.00
C ASP A 51 -15.62 23.76 14.89
N THR A 52 -14.86 24.80 15.26
CA THR A 52 -14.09 25.62 14.32
C THR A 52 -13.02 24.75 13.63
N ASP A 53 -12.28 23.94 14.39
CA ASP A 53 -11.23 23.07 13.86
C ASP A 53 -11.81 21.95 12.99
N LYS A 54 -12.88 21.31 13.45
CA LYS A 54 -13.59 20.29 12.66
C LYS A 54 -14.12 20.86 11.34
N SER A 55 -14.69 22.08 11.38
CA SER A 55 -15.16 22.76 10.18
C SER A 55 -14.01 23.12 9.23
N ALA A 56 -12.85 23.53 9.75
CA ALA A 56 -11.67 23.83 8.95
C ALA A 56 -11.13 22.57 8.26
N ILE A 57 -11.07 21.43 8.97
CA ILE A 57 -10.70 20.12 8.39
C ILE A 57 -11.67 19.73 7.28
N ALA A 58 -12.98 19.79 7.54
CA ALA A 58 -14.00 19.46 6.56
C ALA A 58 -13.91 20.35 5.31
N ALA A 59 -13.67 21.65 5.49
CA ALA A 59 -13.49 22.59 4.40
C ALA A 59 -12.22 22.29 3.59
N ALA A 60 -11.10 21.89 4.23
CA ALA A 60 -9.89 21.50 3.55
C ALA A 60 -10.09 20.22 2.72
N LEU A 61 -10.71 19.19 3.30
CA LEU A 61 -11.05 17.95 2.58
C LEU A 61 -12.00 18.19 1.40
N ASN A 62 -13.00 19.07 1.57
CA ASN A 62 -13.90 19.43 0.46
C ASN A 62 -13.16 20.14 -0.67
N ARG A 63 -12.22 21.05 -0.37
CA ARG A 63 -11.40 21.70 -1.41
C ARG A 63 -10.56 20.68 -2.20
N LEU A 64 -9.94 19.70 -1.51
CA LEU A 64 -9.19 18.64 -2.17
C LEU A 64 -10.11 17.80 -3.07
N LYS A 65 -11.26 17.39 -2.54
CA LYS A 65 -12.28 16.65 -3.30
C LYS A 65 -12.72 17.40 -4.56
N ASP A 66 -13.05 18.69 -4.42
CA ASP A 66 -13.55 19.52 -5.53
C ASP A 66 -12.48 19.72 -6.60
N ALA A 67 -11.18 19.68 -6.24
CA ALA A 67 -10.07 19.76 -7.17
C ALA A 67 -9.86 18.47 -8.00
N LEU A 68 -10.35 17.32 -7.52
CA LEU A 68 -10.19 16.02 -8.19
C LEU A 68 -11.22 15.77 -9.32
N GLY A 69 -12.24 16.61 -9.47
CA GLY A 69 -13.22 16.49 -10.54
C GLY A 69 -14.44 15.63 -10.23
N ALA A 70 -15.02 15.00 -11.24
CA ALA A 70 -16.35 14.38 -11.16
C ALA A 70 -16.40 13.05 -10.41
N ASP A 71 -15.32 12.28 -10.41
CA ASP A 71 -15.20 10.98 -9.72
C ASP A 71 -13.94 10.96 -8.83
N PRO A 72 -13.99 11.66 -7.70
CA PRO A 72 -12.79 11.92 -6.91
C PRO A 72 -12.35 10.71 -6.09
N LEU A 73 -11.12 10.24 -6.30
CA LEU A 73 -10.42 9.34 -5.38
C LEU A 73 -9.74 10.16 -4.27
N LEU A 74 -10.53 10.60 -3.29
CA LEU A 74 -10.01 11.42 -2.19
C LEU A 74 -9.16 10.62 -1.19
N PHE A 75 -9.52 9.35 -0.95
CA PHE A 75 -8.85 8.47 0.01
C PHE A 75 -8.53 7.12 -0.60
N ALA A 76 -7.38 6.59 -0.22
CA ALA A 76 -7.00 5.21 -0.51
C ALA A 76 -6.66 4.48 0.80
N VAL A 77 -7.07 3.21 0.92
CA VAL A 77 -6.72 2.39 2.10
C VAL A 77 -5.28 1.92 1.95
N GLY A 78 -4.39 2.47 2.76
CA GLY A 78 -2.98 2.09 2.79
C GLY A 78 -2.72 0.81 3.59
N ASP A 79 -3.40 0.63 4.72
CA ASP A 79 -3.37 -0.58 5.55
C ASP A 79 -4.70 -0.77 6.28
N GLY A 80 -4.99 -1.99 6.74
CA GLY A 80 -6.19 -2.31 7.48
C GLY A 80 -7.41 -2.69 6.63
N ASN A 81 -7.23 -3.07 5.35
CA ASN A 81 -8.32 -3.50 4.45
C ASN A 81 -9.22 -4.57 5.06
N HIS A 82 -8.64 -5.59 5.71
CA HIS A 82 -9.40 -6.66 6.36
C HIS A 82 -10.20 -6.15 7.57
N SER A 83 -9.63 -5.24 8.36
CA SER A 83 -10.32 -4.60 9.49
C SER A 83 -11.52 -3.78 9.02
N LEU A 84 -11.35 -2.97 7.97
CA LEU A 84 -12.42 -2.17 7.39
C LEU A 84 -13.54 -3.05 6.80
N ALA A 85 -13.17 -4.12 6.07
CA ALA A 85 -14.13 -5.08 5.53
C ALA A 85 -14.90 -5.81 6.63
N THR A 86 -14.24 -6.15 7.73
CA THR A 86 -14.87 -6.78 8.92
C THR A 86 -15.83 -5.82 9.61
N ALA A 87 -15.43 -4.55 9.81
CA ALA A 87 -16.30 -3.52 10.39
C ALA A 87 -17.57 -3.32 9.54
N LYS A 88 -17.40 -3.23 8.21
CA LYS A 88 -18.53 -3.14 7.27
C LYS A 88 -19.46 -4.34 7.40
N LYS A 89 -18.92 -5.55 7.34
CA LYS A 89 -19.70 -6.79 7.46
C LYS A 89 -20.47 -6.88 8.77
N TYR A 90 -19.81 -6.50 9.87
CA TYR A 90 -20.45 -6.46 11.19
C TYR A 90 -21.63 -5.49 11.21
N TYR A 91 -21.45 -4.26 10.70
CA TYR A 91 -22.53 -3.28 10.65
C TYR A 91 -23.70 -3.76 9.77
N GLU A 92 -23.44 -4.34 8.59
CA GLU A 92 -24.50 -4.85 7.72
C GLU A 92 -25.33 -5.99 8.37
N GLN A 93 -24.68 -6.86 9.16
CA GLN A 93 -25.37 -7.87 9.95
C GLN A 93 -26.21 -7.24 11.06
N LEU A 94 -25.66 -6.29 11.81
CA LEU A 94 -26.36 -5.60 12.87
C LEU A 94 -27.56 -4.81 12.35
N LYS A 95 -27.37 -4.06 11.26
CA LYS A 95 -28.41 -3.27 10.59
C LYS A 95 -29.63 -4.11 10.20
N ALA A 96 -29.42 -5.37 9.83
CA ALA A 96 -30.53 -6.28 9.50
C ALA A 96 -31.40 -6.65 10.71
N THR A 97 -30.92 -6.44 11.93
CA THR A 97 -31.62 -6.79 13.20
C THR A 97 -32.20 -5.57 13.93
N LEU A 98 -31.87 -4.34 13.49
CA LEU A 98 -32.29 -3.09 14.14
C LEU A 98 -33.37 -2.37 13.33
N PRO A 99 -34.23 -1.56 14.02
CA PRO A 99 -35.05 -0.57 13.34
C PRO A 99 -34.19 0.41 12.54
N ALA A 100 -34.70 0.88 11.40
CA ALA A 100 -33.94 1.74 10.49
C ALA A 100 -33.39 3.02 11.15
N GLU A 101 -34.16 3.62 12.06
CA GLU A 101 -33.77 4.82 12.80
C GLU A 101 -32.61 4.54 13.79
N GLU A 102 -32.64 3.40 14.48
CA GLU A 102 -31.57 2.98 15.38
C GLU A 102 -30.28 2.63 14.59
N ALA A 103 -30.42 1.90 13.49
CA ALA A 103 -29.30 1.56 12.62
C ALA A 103 -28.61 2.83 12.07
N ALA A 104 -29.38 3.85 11.71
CA ALA A 104 -28.85 5.08 11.13
C ALA A 104 -27.91 5.87 12.06
N VAL A 105 -28.08 5.76 13.37
CA VAL A 105 -27.30 6.48 14.39
C VAL A 105 -26.36 5.55 15.18
N HIS A 106 -26.40 4.25 14.90
CA HIS A 106 -25.64 3.25 15.65
C HIS A 106 -24.11 3.47 15.49
N PRO A 107 -23.31 3.42 16.58
CA PRO A 107 -21.86 3.64 16.51
C PRO A 107 -21.14 2.72 15.52
N ALA A 108 -21.57 1.47 15.36
CA ALA A 108 -20.97 0.52 14.42
C ALA A 108 -21.14 0.90 12.94
N ARG A 109 -21.98 1.91 12.62
CA ARG A 109 -22.09 2.49 11.27
C ARG A 109 -20.78 3.09 10.77
N TYR A 110 -19.94 3.53 11.68
CA TYR A 110 -18.68 4.19 11.39
C TYR A 110 -17.52 3.28 11.76
N ALA A 111 -16.43 3.35 11.01
CA ALA A 111 -15.16 2.74 11.37
C ALA A 111 -14.18 3.82 11.85
N MET A 112 -13.36 3.48 12.84
CA MET A 112 -12.26 4.35 13.25
C MET A 112 -11.11 4.20 12.26
N VAL A 113 -10.61 5.31 11.75
CA VAL A 113 -9.53 5.35 10.77
C VAL A 113 -8.46 6.35 11.19
N GLU A 114 -7.24 6.11 10.78
CA GLU A 114 -6.15 7.08 10.80
C GLU A 114 -6.01 7.69 9.42
N LEU A 115 -6.02 9.02 9.34
CA LEU A 115 -5.80 9.74 8.10
C LEU A 115 -4.34 10.20 8.04
N VAL A 116 -3.62 9.80 6.99
CA VAL A 116 -2.22 10.11 6.79
C VAL A 116 -2.04 10.79 5.43
N ASN A 117 -1.32 11.91 5.43
CA ASN A 117 -0.91 12.53 4.18
C ASN A 117 0.20 11.70 3.51
N ILE A 118 0.01 11.28 2.25
CA ILE A 118 1.02 10.50 1.53
C ILE A 118 2.35 11.26 1.41
N HIS A 119 2.31 12.60 1.44
CA HIS A 119 3.48 13.47 1.38
C HIS A 119 4.19 13.66 2.73
N ASP A 120 3.76 12.96 3.81
CA ASP A 120 4.53 12.94 5.05
C ASP A 120 5.91 12.31 4.81
N ASP A 121 6.97 12.98 5.26
CA ASP A 121 8.35 12.57 5.01
C ASP A 121 8.70 11.26 5.75
N ALA A 122 8.00 10.95 6.83
CA ALA A 122 8.16 9.70 7.58
C ALA A 122 7.48 8.49 6.89
N LEU A 123 6.57 8.72 5.96
CA LEU A 123 5.92 7.65 5.22
C LEU A 123 6.83 7.19 4.08
N ILE A 124 7.39 6.00 4.19
CA ILE A 124 8.27 5.40 3.18
C ILE A 124 7.56 4.17 2.60
N PHE A 125 7.50 4.09 1.27
CA PHE A 125 7.02 2.92 0.56
C PHE A 125 8.20 1.99 0.25
N GLU A 126 8.33 0.93 1.05
CA GLU A 126 9.31 -0.11 0.84
C GLU A 126 8.83 -1.09 -0.24
N PRO A 127 9.64 -1.38 -1.27
CA PRO A 127 9.25 -2.37 -2.27
C PRO A 127 9.16 -3.75 -1.64
N VAL A 128 8.16 -4.50 -2.04
CA VAL A 128 8.09 -5.93 -1.71
C VAL A 128 8.53 -6.70 -2.95
N HIS A 129 9.60 -7.45 -2.83
CA HIS A 129 10.21 -8.22 -3.90
C HIS A 129 9.56 -9.60 -4.05
N ARG A 130 9.90 -10.33 -5.11
CA ARG A 130 9.41 -11.68 -5.35
C ARG A 130 10.56 -12.64 -5.49
N VAL A 131 10.44 -13.83 -4.93
CA VAL A 131 11.32 -14.95 -5.20
C VAL A 131 10.51 -16.15 -5.66
N LEU A 132 10.89 -16.72 -6.80
CA LEU A 132 10.42 -18.03 -7.25
C LEU A 132 11.37 -19.10 -6.72
N THR A 133 10.80 -20.23 -6.34
CA THR A 133 11.52 -21.45 -5.95
C THR A 133 11.00 -22.65 -6.74
N ASN A 134 11.77 -23.72 -6.78
CA ASN A 134 11.51 -24.91 -7.58
C ASN A 134 11.43 -24.57 -9.09
N VAL A 135 12.31 -23.70 -9.56
CA VAL A 135 12.39 -23.26 -10.96
C VAL A 135 13.81 -23.35 -11.51
N HIS A 136 13.92 -23.45 -12.81
CA HIS A 136 15.20 -23.26 -13.48
C HIS A 136 15.25 -21.83 -14.04
N PRO A 137 16.16 -20.94 -13.60
CA PRO A 137 16.15 -19.52 -13.96
C PRO A 137 16.17 -19.25 -15.47
N ALA A 138 16.91 -20.05 -16.25
CA ALA A 138 16.95 -19.88 -17.70
C ALA A 138 15.59 -20.15 -18.37
N ASP A 139 14.85 -21.13 -17.87
CA ASP A 139 13.52 -21.46 -18.39
C ASP A 139 12.50 -20.36 -18.01
N VAL A 140 12.61 -19.81 -16.80
CA VAL A 140 11.78 -18.66 -16.37
C VAL A 140 12.04 -17.44 -17.29
N LEU A 141 13.30 -17.13 -17.61
CA LEU A 141 13.63 -16.01 -18.49
C LEU A 141 13.13 -16.22 -19.93
N ALA A 142 13.25 -17.42 -20.45
CA ALA A 142 12.75 -17.77 -21.78
C ALA A 142 11.22 -17.69 -21.84
N ASP A 143 10.53 -18.23 -20.84
CA ASP A 143 9.08 -18.16 -20.71
C ASP A 143 8.59 -16.71 -20.55
N TRP A 144 9.26 -15.91 -19.72
CA TRP A 144 8.92 -14.49 -19.55
C TRP A 144 9.08 -13.70 -20.84
N SER A 145 10.13 -13.95 -21.59
CA SER A 145 10.32 -13.33 -22.91
C SER A 145 9.21 -13.71 -23.89
N ALA A 146 8.81 -14.98 -23.92
CA ALA A 146 7.70 -15.45 -24.74
C ALA A 146 6.35 -14.85 -24.29
N TYR A 147 6.11 -14.76 -22.98
CA TYR A 147 4.93 -14.11 -22.43
C TYR A 147 4.86 -12.64 -22.85
N CYS A 148 5.95 -11.88 -22.70
CA CYS A 148 5.99 -10.48 -23.14
C CYS A 148 5.66 -10.34 -24.61
N ALA A 149 6.28 -11.14 -25.46
CA ALA A 149 6.01 -11.10 -26.92
C ALA A 149 4.54 -11.41 -27.25
N ALA A 150 3.95 -12.40 -26.56
CA ALA A 150 2.54 -12.77 -26.78
C ALA A 150 1.54 -11.67 -26.33
N HIS A 151 1.98 -10.75 -25.46
CA HIS A 151 1.15 -9.63 -24.94
C HIS A 151 1.56 -8.27 -25.53
N GLY A 152 2.31 -8.24 -26.63
CA GLY A 152 2.71 -7.00 -27.30
C GLY A 152 3.80 -6.22 -26.55
N MET A 153 4.43 -6.83 -25.55
CA MET A 153 5.56 -6.28 -24.80
C MET A 153 6.88 -6.85 -25.32
N ALA A 154 8.01 -6.24 -24.95
CA ALA A 154 9.32 -6.79 -25.24
C ALA A 154 10.19 -6.79 -23.96
N LEU A 155 10.76 -7.95 -23.64
CA LEU A 155 11.74 -8.10 -22.56
C LEU A 155 13.16 -7.98 -23.14
N SER A 156 13.99 -7.14 -22.50
CA SER A 156 15.39 -6.92 -22.87
C SER A 156 16.29 -6.90 -21.62
N PHE A 157 17.56 -7.26 -21.80
CA PHE A 157 18.62 -7.12 -20.78
C PHE A 157 19.67 -6.07 -21.19
N VAL A 158 19.39 -5.32 -22.24
CA VAL A 158 20.08 -4.08 -22.62
C VAL A 158 19.09 -2.91 -22.46
N PRO A 159 19.57 -1.73 -22.08
CA PRO A 159 18.70 -0.57 -21.95
C PRO A 159 17.84 -0.33 -23.19
N LEU A 160 16.58 -0.03 -22.96
CA LEU A 160 15.60 0.37 -23.97
C LEU A 160 15.28 1.86 -23.84
N ASP A 161 14.31 2.33 -24.58
CA ASP A 161 13.83 3.72 -24.53
C ASP A 161 13.31 4.11 -23.13
N ALA A 162 13.20 5.42 -22.88
CA ALA A 162 12.90 6.00 -21.58
C ALA A 162 11.57 5.53 -20.93
N ASP A 163 10.63 5.02 -21.72
CA ASP A 163 9.31 4.57 -21.25
C ASP A 163 9.29 3.09 -20.84
N ALA A 164 10.44 2.39 -20.94
CA ALA A 164 10.53 1.00 -20.51
C ALA A 164 10.50 0.89 -18.98
N GLN A 165 9.75 -0.08 -18.48
CA GLN A 165 9.80 -0.44 -17.06
C GLN A 165 11.09 -1.18 -16.76
N GLU A 166 11.72 -0.84 -15.64
CA GLU A 166 12.98 -1.43 -15.18
C GLU A 166 12.76 -2.21 -13.89
N LEU A 167 13.35 -3.40 -13.81
CA LEU A 167 13.52 -4.16 -12.58
C LEU A 167 14.78 -5.02 -12.67
N ARG A 168 15.24 -5.59 -11.54
CA ARG A 168 16.43 -6.45 -11.54
C ARG A 168 16.05 -7.88 -11.26
N VAL A 169 16.68 -8.79 -11.95
CA VAL A 169 16.58 -10.23 -11.73
C VAL A 169 17.85 -10.77 -11.11
N VAL A 170 17.70 -11.69 -10.16
CA VAL A 170 18.80 -12.28 -9.38
C VAL A 170 18.68 -13.79 -9.40
N SER A 171 19.79 -14.49 -9.65
CA SER A 171 19.89 -15.94 -9.56
C SER A 171 21.28 -16.36 -9.10
N ALA A 172 21.56 -17.65 -9.05
CA ALA A 172 22.90 -18.17 -8.79
C ALA A 172 23.94 -17.69 -9.83
N SER A 173 23.51 -17.41 -11.08
CA SER A 173 24.39 -16.88 -12.13
C SER A 173 24.73 -15.40 -12.02
N GLY A 174 24.06 -14.67 -11.12
CA GLY A 174 24.30 -13.26 -10.88
C GLY A 174 23.04 -12.41 -10.87
N GLU A 175 23.24 -11.09 -10.99
CA GLU A 175 22.19 -10.05 -11.03
C GLU A 175 22.29 -9.30 -12.36
N GLN A 176 21.16 -9.03 -12.99
CA GLN A 176 21.07 -8.25 -14.22
C GLN A 176 19.80 -7.41 -14.24
N THR A 177 19.83 -6.30 -14.96
CA THR A 177 18.67 -5.45 -15.16
C THR A 177 17.82 -5.96 -16.31
N ALA A 178 16.52 -6.04 -16.09
CA ALA A 178 15.52 -6.36 -17.10
C ALA A 178 14.70 -5.10 -17.43
N PHE A 179 14.50 -4.88 -18.71
CA PHE A 179 13.71 -3.77 -19.26
C PHE A 179 12.51 -4.34 -20.00
N ILE A 180 11.32 -3.79 -19.74
CA ILE A 180 10.07 -4.19 -20.40
C ILE A 180 9.57 -2.99 -21.20
N ALA A 181 9.63 -3.09 -22.52
CA ALA A 181 9.03 -2.10 -23.41
C ALA A 181 7.53 -2.36 -23.60
N HIS A 182 6.77 -1.30 -23.80
CA HIS A 182 5.31 -1.32 -24.00
C HIS A 182 4.59 -2.12 -22.88
N PRO A 183 4.86 -1.82 -21.59
CA PRO A 183 4.28 -2.57 -20.49
C PRO A 183 2.75 -2.45 -20.48
N ASP A 184 2.07 -3.56 -20.14
CA ASP A 184 0.61 -3.62 -20.04
C ASP A 184 0.06 -3.09 -18.70
N GLY A 185 0.94 -2.73 -17.77
CA GLY A 185 0.63 -2.22 -16.43
C GLY A 185 1.28 -0.86 -16.17
N ALA A 186 0.60 -0.02 -15.36
CA ALA A 186 1.13 1.28 -14.96
C ALA A 186 2.38 1.19 -14.08
N LEU A 187 2.55 0.07 -13.36
CA LEU A 187 3.65 -0.15 -12.42
C LEU A 187 4.44 -1.41 -12.78
N PRO A 188 5.78 -1.44 -12.61
CA PRO A 188 6.60 -2.62 -12.83
C PRO A 188 6.11 -3.85 -12.04
N VAL A 189 5.63 -3.64 -10.82
CA VAL A 189 5.07 -4.70 -9.99
C VAL A 189 3.79 -5.30 -10.59
N ALA A 190 2.96 -4.50 -11.26
CA ALA A 190 1.73 -4.98 -11.88
C ALA A 190 2.03 -5.83 -13.12
N THR A 191 2.92 -5.35 -13.99
CA THR A 191 3.37 -6.07 -15.18
C THR A 191 4.03 -7.41 -14.79
N LEU A 192 4.96 -7.39 -13.84
CA LEU A 192 5.61 -8.60 -13.35
C LEU A 192 4.61 -9.58 -12.71
N GLN A 193 3.69 -9.10 -11.85
CA GLN A 193 2.77 -9.97 -11.13
C GLN A 193 1.81 -10.71 -12.07
N ARG A 194 1.36 -10.07 -13.16
CA ARG A 194 0.53 -10.75 -14.18
C ARG A 194 1.28 -11.90 -14.83
N TYR A 195 2.54 -11.68 -15.18
CA TYR A 195 3.39 -12.75 -15.68
C TYR A 195 3.55 -13.87 -14.66
N LEU A 196 3.91 -13.55 -13.42
CA LEU A 196 4.13 -14.56 -12.37
C LEU A 196 2.87 -15.35 -12.06
N ASP A 197 1.70 -14.71 -12.03
CA ASP A 197 0.42 -15.40 -11.81
C ASP A 197 0.06 -16.34 -12.99
N ASP A 198 0.43 -15.98 -14.22
CA ASP A 198 0.28 -16.86 -15.38
C ASP A 198 1.29 -18.02 -15.35
N PHE A 199 2.54 -17.73 -15.04
CA PHE A 199 3.61 -18.72 -14.90
C PHE A 199 3.26 -19.79 -13.86
N LEU A 200 2.89 -19.38 -12.63
CA LEU A 200 2.53 -20.28 -11.54
C LEU A 200 1.31 -21.17 -11.84
N ARG A 201 0.38 -20.69 -12.66
CA ARG A 201 -0.77 -21.46 -13.11
C ARG A 201 -0.36 -22.61 -14.04
N ARG A 202 0.69 -22.40 -14.86
CA ARG A 202 1.23 -23.39 -15.80
C ARG A 202 2.27 -24.31 -15.16
N HIS A 203 2.90 -23.86 -14.06
CA HIS A 203 3.98 -24.55 -13.35
C HIS A 203 3.61 -24.77 -11.87
N PRO A 204 2.76 -25.75 -11.55
CA PRO A 204 2.27 -25.99 -10.19
C PRO A 204 3.36 -26.44 -9.19
N GLU A 205 4.52 -26.89 -9.70
CA GLU A 205 5.70 -27.22 -8.90
C GLU A 205 6.43 -25.97 -8.38
N ALA A 206 6.30 -24.83 -9.08
CA ALA A 206 6.92 -23.58 -8.70
C ALA A 206 6.17 -22.92 -7.53
N ALA A 207 6.89 -22.25 -6.66
CA ALA A 207 6.32 -21.46 -5.58
C ALA A 207 6.85 -20.03 -5.61
N ILE A 208 6.03 -19.09 -5.13
CA ILE A 208 6.39 -17.68 -4.98
C ILE A 208 6.36 -17.27 -3.50
N ASP A 209 7.35 -16.48 -3.09
CA ASP A 209 7.32 -15.78 -1.80
C ASP A 209 7.59 -14.28 -1.98
N TYR A 210 7.16 -13.49 -0.99
CA TYR A 210 7.18 -12.04 -0.99
C TYR A 210 8.18 -11.56 0.05
N ILE A 211 9.24 -10.89 -0.40
CA ILE A 211 10.43 -10.63 0.39
C ILE A 211 10.60 -9.13 0.64
N HIS A 212 10.79 -8.76 1.89
CA HIS A 212 11.23 -7.44 2.29
C HIS A 212 12.76 -7.37 2.36
N GLY A 213 13.32 -6.33 1.75
CA GLY A 213 14.74 -6.02 1.78
C GLY A 213 15.54 -6.74 0.70
N ASP A 214 16.33 -5.94 0.00
CA ASP A 214 17.17 -6.32 -1.14
C ASP A 214 18.15 -7.46 -0.79
N GLU A 215 18.84 -7.35 0.34
CA GLU A 215 19.86 -8.32 0.75
C GLU A 215 19.27 -9.69 1.05
N VAL A 216 18.07 -9.72 1.64
CA VAL A 216 17.37 -10.97 1.91
C VAL A 216 16.99 -11.64 0.59
N LEU A 217 16.43 -10.88 -0.35
CA LEU A 217 16.09 -11.40 -1.68
C LEU A 217 17.33 -11.93 -2.38
N ARG A 218 18.43 -11.17 -2.47
CA ARG A 218 19.67 -11.60 -3.12
C ARG A 218 20.19 -12.91 -2.55
N ARG A 219 20.14 -13.05 -1.22
CA ARG A 219 20.57 -14.30 -0.56
C ARG A 219 19.69 -15.48 -0.95
N LEU A 220 18.36 -15.32 -0.90
CA LEU A 220 17.42 -16.40 -1.23
C LEU A 220 17.49 -16.80 -2.71
N SER A 221 17.65 -15.81 -3.59
CA SER A 221 17.67 -16.02 -5.04
C SER A 221 18.93 -16.72 -5.57
N ARG A 222 20.00 -16.78 -4.76
CA ARG A 222 21.24 -17.49 -5.12
C ARG A 222 21.20 -18.97 -4.79
N ALA A 223 20.16 -19.45 -4.13
CA ALA A 223 19.95 -20.87 -3.90
C ALA A 223 19.69 -21.58 -5.23
N ASP A 224 20.06 -22.86 -5.30
CA ASP A 224 19.73 -23.69 -6.46
C ASP A 224 18.20 -23.79 -6.62
N GLY A 225 17.72 -23.73 -7.86
CA GLY A 225 16.30 -23.74 -8.14
C GLY A 225 15.53 -22.47 -7.73
N ALA A 226 16.22 -21.33 -7.53
CA ALA A 226 15.60 -20.07 -7.17
C ALA A 226 15.91 -18.91 -8.13
N MET A 227 14.95 -18.00 -8.27
CA MET A 227 15.11 -16.74 -9.03
C MET A 227 14.36 -15.62 -8.34
N GLY A 228 15.02 -14.48 -8.12
CA GLY A 228 14.46 -13.28 -7.49
C GLY A 228 14.21 -12.16 -8.47
N PHE A 229 13.24 -11.31 -8.10
CA PHE A 229 12.88 -10.08 -8.79
C PHE A 229 12.92 -8.94 -7.81
N LEU A 230 13.91 -8.04 -7.94
CA LEU A 230 14.02 -6.79 -7.21
C LEU A 230 13.20 -5.74 -7.93
N LEU A 231 12.18 -5.26 -7.28
CA LEU A 231 11.28 -4.23 -7.80
C LEU A 231 11.73 -2.84 -7.34
N PRO A 232 11.54 -1.80 -8.15
CA PRO A 232 11.76 -0.43 -7.71
C PRO A 232 10.75 -0.05 -6.62
N ALA A 233 11.13 0.90 -5.76
CA ALA A 233 10.20 1.50 -4.82
C ALA A 233 9.10 2.27 -5.57
N LEU A 234 7.89 2.21 -5.05
CA LEU A 234 6.77 2.99 -5.57
C LEU A 234 7.00 4.47 -5.23
N ASN A 235 6.97 5.33 -6.25
CA ASN A 235 6.97 6.76 -6.04
C ASN A 235 5.60 7.20 -5.49
N LYS A 236 5.59 8.05 -4.47
CA LYS A 236 4.35 8.57 -3.87
C LYS A 236 3.45 9.29 -4.88
N ALA A 237 4.04 9.99 -5.84
CA ALA A 237 3.32 10.69 -6.90
C ALA A 237 2.56 9.74 -7.84
N ASP A 238 3.01 8.49 -7.97
CA ASP A 238 2.40 7.51 -8.87
C ASP A 238 1.30 6.68 -8.19
N PHE A 239 1.15 6.80 -6.86
CA PHE A 239 0.27 5.94 -6.07
C PHE A 239 -1.22 6.12 -6.43
N PHE A 240 -1.74 7.35 -6.34
CA PHE A 240 -3.14 7.63 -6.66
C PHE A 240 -3.44 7.43 -8.15
N PRO A 241 -2.62 7.94 -9.10
CA PRO A 241 -2.81 7.65 -10.53
C PRO A 241 -2.81 6.15 -10.85
N ALA A 242 -1.98 5.36 -10.20
CA ALA A 242 -1.97 3.91 -10.41
C ALA A 242 -3.26 3.23 -9.92
N ILE A 243 -3.84 3.68 -8.80
CA ILE A 243 -5.13 3.16 -8.32
C ILE A 243 -6.26 3.56 -9.28
N GLU A 244 -6.28 4.80 -9.77
CA GLU A 244 -7.28 5.26 -10.74
C GLU A 244 -7.23 4.43 -12.03
N GLN A 245 -6.03 4.09 -12.49
CA GLN A 245 -5.84 3.31 -13.71
C GLN A 245 -6.13 1.81 -13.51
N LEU A 246 -5.69 1.23 -12.40
CA LEU A 246 -5.75 -0.22 -12.15
C LEU A 246 -6.97 -0.65 -11.33
N GLY A 247 -7.65 0.29 -10.66
CA GLY A 247 -8.69 0.04 -9.67
C GLY A 247 -8.14 -0.46 -8.33
N ILE A 248 -7.42 -1.56 -8.34
CA ILE A 248 -6.78 -2.16 -7.15
C ILE A 248 -5.32 -2.47 -7.47
N LEU A 249 -4.41 -2.03 -6.61
CA LEU A 249 -3.00 -2.37 -6.75
C LEU A 249 -2.78 -3.88 -6.54
N PRO A 250 -1.82 -4.48 -7.22
CA PRO A 250 -1.46 -5.87 -7.00
C PRO A 250 -1.15 -6.13 -5.51
N ARG A 251 -1.44 -7.36 -5.07
CA ARG A 251 -1.09 -7.76 -3.70
C ARG A 251 0.40 -7.57 -3.43
N LYS A 252 0.71 -7.09 -2.23
CA LYS A 252 2.10 -6.90 -1.83
C LYS A 252 2.90 -6.00 -2.78
N THR A 253 2.31 -4.91 -3.26
CA THR A 253 2.98 -3.90 -4.08
C THR A 253 4.07 -3.19 -3.29
N PHE A 254 3.76 -2.82 -2.05
CA PHE A 254 4.68 -2.16 -1.13
C PHE A 254 4.37 -2.54 0.31
N SER A 255 5.26 -2.16 1.22
CA SER A 255 5.02 -2.09 2.66
C SER A 255 5.28 -0.67 3.14
N MET A 256 4.52 -0.20 4.10
CA MET A 256 4.76 1.06 4.78
C MET A 256 5.57 0.79 6.04
N GLY A 257 6.86 1.15 6.00
CA GLY A 257 7.82 0.91 7.07
C GLY A 257 8.16 -0.56 7.30
N HIS A 258 9.16 -0.80 8.13
CA HIS A 258 9.56 -2.13 8.57
C HIS A 258 8.63 -2.64 9.68
N ALA A 259 8.68 -3.94 9.96
CA ALA A 259 7.83 -4.55 10.99
C ALA A 259 8.03 -3.93 12.39
N HIS A 260 9.26 -3.49 12.71
CA HIS A 260 9.58 -2.83 13.98
C HIS A 260 9.12 -1.37 14.07
N ASP A 261 8.79 -0.75 12.93
CA ASP A 261 8.26 0.62 12.87
C ASP A 261 6.74 0.67 13.04
N LYS A 262 6.08 -0.49 12.93
CA LYS A 262 4.61 -0.56 13.09
C LYS A 262 4.25 -0.35 14.54
N ARG A 263 3.49 0.73 14.81
CA ARG A 263 3.05 1.06 16.15
C ARG A 263 1.99 0.08 16.68
N PHE A 264 1.86 0.04 17.99
CA PHE A 264 0.79 -0.69 18.67
C PHE A 264 -0.55 0.01 18.51
N TYR A 265 -1.64 -0.74 18.62
CA TYR A 265 -2.99 -0.17 18.73
C TYR A 265 -3.13 0.51 20.09
N ILE A 266 -3.16 1.82 20.11
CA ILE A 266 -3.26 2.63 21.33
C ILE A 266 -4.60 3.36 21.44
N GLU A 267 -5.35 3.47 20.35
CA GLU A 267 -6.69 4.04 20.34
C GLU A 267 -7.74 2.93 20.20
N CYS A 268 -8.85 3.11 20.88
CA CYS A 268 -10.01 2.24 20.71
C CYS A 268 -11.31 3.02 20.87
N ARG A 269 -12.38 2.49 20.29
CA ARG A 269 -13.70 3.08 20.31
C ARG A 269 -14.74 2.08 20.81
N LYS A 270 -15.70 2.58 21.61
CA LYS A 270 -16.88 1.81 21.99
C LYS A 270 -17.88 1.79 20.82
N ILE A 271 -18.34 0.60 20.41
CA ILE A 271 -19.28 0.39 19.31
C ILE A 271 -20.60 -0.27 19.75
N LEU A 272 -20.72 -0.58 21.04
CA LEU A 272 -21.91 -1.14 21.70
C LEU A 272 -22.24 -0.31 22.94
#